data_1381c274331177492dcf6e9480b07ea4
#
_entry.id   1381c274331177492dcf6e9480b07ea4
#
_cell.length_a   1.000
_cell.length_b   1.000
_cell.length_c   1.000
_cell.angle_alpha   90.00
_cell.angle_beta   90.00
_cell.angle_gamma   90.00
#
_symmetry.space_group_name_H-M   'P 1'
#
loop_
_entity.id
_entity.type
_entity.pdbx_description
1 polymer ?
#
loop_
_entity_poly.entity_id
_entity_poly.type
_entity_poly.pdbx_seq_one_letter_code
_entity_poly.pdbx_strand_id
1 'polypeptide(L)'
;MRPFLLMITSALAVAPVYAGEVSPAAKLATPDGSKRAANKAVLQMPPASAHLEYAVLRDGSEVGRHVVDIARQGNATDVTIKTQVAVSIAFITVYRFEHAAREHWSGTSLLSLKSRTNDNGTHHELSVASAGDHLDVGADGGKSTAPAHLLPASLWNASTVAQSSLLNTLDGHQMRVAVSDQGEDTVKVHGARTAAHHYKISGGLARELWFDRTETLV
;
A
#
# COMPACT_ATOMS: atom_id res chain seq x y z
N MET A 1 15.25 31.70 16.87
CA MET A 1 15.24 31.02 15.57
C MET A 1 14.35 29.80 15.73
N ARG A 2 13.16 29.80 15.14
CA ARG A 2 12.22 28.66 15.15
C ARG A 2 12.57 27.75 13.98
N PRO A 3 12.71 26.42 14.15
CA PRO A 3 12.87 25.54 13.00
C PRO A 3 11.57 25.52 12.20
N PHE A 4 11.69 25.80 10.91
CA PHE A 4 10.63 25.60 9.93
C PHE A 4 10.43 24.08 9.80
N LEU A 5 9.36 23.57 10.40
CA LEU A 5 8.87 22.23 10.17
C LEU A 5 8.19 22.25 8.78
N LEU A 6 8.95 21.85 7.77
CA LEU A 6 8.41 21.64 6.42
C LEU A 6 7.58 20.35 6.46
N MET A 7 6.29 20.48 6.76
CA MET A 7 5.34 19.38 6.54
C MET A 7 5.25 19.13 5.03
N ILE A 8 6.02 18.17 4.52
CA ILE A 8 5.83 17.65 3.16
C ILE A 8 4.61 16.70 3.21
N THR A 9 3.41 17.29 3.22
CA THR A 9 2.16 16.60 2.89
C THR A 9 2.03 16.47 1.38
N SER A 10 3.05 15.94 0.72
CA SER A 10 2.95 15.57 -0.69
C SER A 10 2.68 14.08 -0.74
N ALA A 11 1.49 13.71 -1.23
CA ALA A 11 1.16 12.33 -1.49
C ALA A 11 2.26 11.69 -2.35
N LEU A 12 3.02 10.74 -1.79
CA LEU A 12 3.85 9.85 -2.58
C LEU A 12 2.89 8.98 -3.38
N ALA A 13 2.69 9.28 -4.65
CA ALA A 13 1.98 8.40 -5.56
C ALA A 13 2.93 7.28 -5.96
N VAL A 14 2.58 6.04 -5.61
CA VAL A 14 3.23 4.85 -6.17
C VAL A 14 2.49 4.56 -7.47
N ALA A 15 3.11 4.84 -8.60
CA ALA A 15 2.55 4.55 -9.91
C ALA A 15 3.40 3.48 -10.61
N PRO A 16 2.80 2.60 -11.42
CA PRO A 16 3.57 1.70 -12.25
C PRO A 16 4.46 2.50 -13.22
N VAL A 17 5.68 2.03 -13.42
CA VAL A 17 6.69 2.69 -14.27
C VAL A 17 6.15 2.79 -15.70
N TYR A 18 5.54 3.93 -16.08
CA TYR A 18 5.59 4.43 -17.47
C TYR A 18 5.05 5.86 -17.55
N ALA A 19 5.88 6.76 -18.07
CA ALA A 19 5.49 8.09 -18.49
C ALA A 19 4.55 8.00 -19.71
N GLY A 20 3.37 8.57 -19.60
CA GLY A 20 2.43 8.73 -20.70
C GLY A 20 1.29 9.64 -20.27
N GLU A 21 1.20 10.80 -20.92
CA GLU A 21 0.25 11.89 -20.65
C GLU A 21 -1.18 11.40 -20.48
N VAL A 22 -1.82 11.86 -19.39
CA VAL A 22 -3.26 11.72 -19.20
C VAL A 22 -3.93 12.91 -19.85
N SER A 23 -4.60 12.70 -20.97
CA SER A 23 -5.48 13.69 -21.60
C SER A 23 -6.85 13.66 -20.93
N PRO A 24 -7.41 14.79 -20.46
CA PRO A 24 -8.74 14.81 -19.87
C PRO A 24 -9.78 15.07 -20.96
N ALA A 25 -10.57 14.09 -21.34
CA ALA A 25 -11.90 14.33 -21.94
C ALA A 25 -12.72 13.06 -22.04
N ALA A 26 -13.75 12.95 -21.21
CA ALA A 26 -15.09 12.66 -21.69
C ALA A 26 -16.11 12.80 -20.55
N LYS A 27 -17.11 13.61 -20.83
CA LYS A 27 -18.16 14.07 -19.92
C LYS A 27 -19.41 13.22 -20.12
N LEU A 28 -20.09 12.91 -19.01
CA LEU A 28 -21.49 12.54 -18.81
C LEU A 28 -22.05 11.21 -19.36
N ALA A 29 -22.36 10.34 -18.39
CA ALA A 29 -23.63 9.63 -18.36
C ALA A 29 -24.07 9.49 -16.90
N THR A 30 -25.30 9.91 -16.59
CA THR A 30 -25.96 9.79 -15.29
C THR A 30 -26.19 8.32 -14.95
N PRO A 31 -25.83 7.84 -13.74
CA PRO A 31 -26.17 6.48 -13.37
C PRO A 31 -27.57 6.42 -12.78
N ASP A 32 -28.38 5.56 -13.36
CA ASP A 32 -29.62 5.02 -12.82
C ASP A 32 -29.35 4.34 -11.46
N GLY A 33 -30.18 4.71 -10.49
CA GLY A 33 -30.05 4.27 -9.11
C GLY A 33 -30.46 2.81 -8.90
N SER A 34 -29.63 1.88 -9.29
CA SER A 34 -29.74 0.48 -8.87
C SER A 34 -28.90 0.26 -7.63
N LYS A 35 -29.57 0.05 -6.50
CA LYS A 35 -28.98 -0.43 -5.25
C LYS A 35 -28.29 -1.79 -5.48
N ARG A 36 -27.02 -1.77 -5.85
CA ARG A 36 -26.19 -2.97 -5.76
C ARG A 36 -25.84 -3.16 -4.30
N ALA A 37 -26.39 -4.23 -3.72
CA ALA A 37 -26.01 -4.73 -2.40
C ALA A 37 -24.47 -4.72 -2.28
N ALA A 38 -23.97 -4.13 -1.21
CA ALA A 38 -22.56 -4.21 -0.85
C ALA A 38 -22.19 -5.69 -0.83
N ASN A 39 -21.48 -6.16 -1.85
CA ASN A 39 -20.84 -7.45 -1.82
C ASN A 39 -19.89 -7.40 -0.62
N LYS A 40 -20.21 -8.20 0.39
CA LYS A 40 -19.33 -8.47 1.51
C LYS A 40 -18.03 -8.99 0.88
N ALA A 41 -17.00 -8.16 0.84
CA ALA A 41 -15.72 -8.53 0.24
C ALA A 41 -15.26 -9.81 0.95
N VAL A 42 -15.26 -10.89 0.23
CA VAL A 42 -14.69 -12.16 0.69
C VAL A 42 -13.20 -11.88 0.82
N LEU A 43 -12.64 -12.14 2.00
CA LEU A 43 -11.19 -12.11 2.17
C LEU A 43 -10.59 -13.09 1.16
N GLN A 44 -10.02 -12.56 0.10
CA GLN A 44 -9.46 -13.38 -0.97
C GLN A 44 -8.03 -13.77 -0.61
N MET A 45 -7.64 -14.93 -1.07
CA MET A 45 -6.27 -15.38 -0.87
C MET A 45 -5.32 -14.49 -1.66
N PRO A 46 -4.13 -14.18 -1.10
CA PRO A 46 -3.10 -13.44 -1.81
C PRO A 46 -2.83 -14.02 -3.21
N PRO A 47 -2.39 -13.20 -4.19
CA PRO A 47 -2.06 -13.68 -5.52
C PRO A 47 -1.04 -14.82 -5.45
N ALA A 48 -0.95 -15.62 -6.51
CA ALA A 48 0.12 -16.61 -6.68
C ALA A 48 1.50 -15.93 -6.55
N SER A 49 2.57 -16.72 -6.38
CA SER A 49 3.94 -16.16 -6.31
C SER A 49 4.20 -15.15 -7.42
N ALA A 50 4.66 -13.95 -7.03
CA ALA A 50 4.83 -12.83 -7.94
C ALA A 50 6.01 -11.95 -7.53
N HIS A 51 6.59 -11.27 -8.51
CA HIS A 51 7.51 -10.15 -8.34
C HIS A 51 6.88 -8.91 -8.93
N LEU A 52 6.59 -7.91 -8.10
CA LEU A 52 5.95 -6.66 -8.50
C LEU A 52 6.93 -5.52 -8.24
N GLU A 53 7.18 -4.71 -9.26
CA GLU A 53 8.08 -3.56 -9.16
C GLU A 53 7.36 -2.30 -9.66
N TYR A 54 7.42 -1.24 -8.85
CA TYR A 54 6.77 0.04 -9.12
C TYR A 54 7.79 1.17 -9.02
N ALA A 55 7.73 2.13 -9.93
CA ALA A 55 8.41 3.41 -9.74
C ALA A 55 7.65 4.25 -8.72
N VAL A 56 8.40 4.91 -7.86
CA VAL A 56 7.86 5.97 -7.00
C VAL A 56 8.09 7.30 -7.71
N LEU A 57 7.01 7.98 -8.04
CA LEU A 57 7.07 9.25 -8.76
C LEU A 57 6.77 10.43 -7.83
N ARG A 58 7.45 11.54 -8.06
CA ARG A 58 7.14 12.84 -7.49
C ARG A 58 7.13 13.86 -8.62
N ASP A 59 6.00 14.53 -8.80
CA ASP A 59 5.83 15.54 -9.87
C ASP A 59 6.22 14.99 -11.26
N GLY A 60 5.85 13.70 -11.52
CA GLY A 60 6.15 13.02 -12.78
C GLY A 60 7.59 12.51 -12.94
N SER A 61 8.48 12.77 -11.99
CA SER A 61 9.87 12.30 -12.01
C SER A 61 10.05 11.08 -11.10
N GLU A 62 10.78 10.06 -11.58
CA GLU A 62 11.12 8.89 -10.76
C GLU A 62 12.08 9.31 -9.64
N VAL A 63 11.67 9.08 -8.40
CA VAL A 63 12.45 9.37 -7.20
C VAL A 63 12.77 8.12 -6.40
N GLY A 64 12.30 6.94 -6.84
CA GLY A 64 12.55 5.69 -6.13
C GLY A 64 11.78 4.52 -6.68
N ARG A 65 11.86 3.40 -5.95
CA ARG A 65 11.21 2.13 -6.30
C ARG A 65 10.54 1.50 -5.11
N HIS A 66 9.47 0.78 -5.40
CA HIS A 66 8.76 -0.08 -4.46
C HIS A 66 8.67 -1.49 -5.05
N VAL A 67 9.19 -2.47 -4.35
CA VAL A 67 9.26 -3.87 -4.80
C VAL A 67 8.52 -4.74 -3.81
N VAL A 68 7.68 -5.64 -4.31
CA VAL A 68 6.96 -6.65 -3.53
C VAL A 68 7.23 -8.02 -4.13
N ASP A 69 7.91 -8.87 -3.36
CA ASP A 69 8.14 -10.27 -3.70
C ASP A 69 7.18 -11.15 -2.89
N ILE A 70 6.34 -11.91 -3.57
CA ILE A 70 5.37 -12.84 -2.99
C ILE A 70 5.82 -14.27 -3.31
N ALA A 71 5.99 -15.09 -2.28
CA ALA A 71 6.32 -16.51 -2.41
C ALA A 71 5.27 -17.34 -1.69
N ARG A 72 4.49 -18.14 -2.44
CA ARG A 72 3.41 -18.96 -1.91
C ARG A 72 3.76 -20.43 -1.96
N GLN A 73 3.57 -21.12 -0.84
CA GLN A 73 3.73 -22.57 -0.70
C GLN A 73 2.51 -23.15 0.04
N GLY A 74 1.60 -23.76 -0.69
CA GLY A 74 0.34 -24.25 -0.13
C GLY A 74 -0.48 -23.12 0.48
N ASN A 75 -0.73 -23.19 1.79
CA ASN A 75 -1.45 -22.18 2.55
C ASN A 75 -0.54 -21.09 3.14
N ALA A 76 0.77 -21.28 3.11
CA ALA A 76 1.74 -20.28 3.57
C ALA A 76 2.08 -19.28 2.46
N THR A 77 2.19 -18.01 2.82
CA THR A 77 2.63 -16.96 1.91
C THR A 77 3.66 -16.07 2.63
N ASP A 78 4.83 -15.96 2.05
CA ASP A 78 5.87 -15.03 2.48
C ASP A 78 5.90 -13.83 1.54
N VAL A 79 5.89 -12.63 2.11
CA VAL A 79 5.97 -11.39 1.33
C VAL A 79 7.15 -10.56 1.83
N THR A 80 8.00 -10.16 0.89
CA THR A 80 9.10 -9.22 1.16
C THR A 80 8.81 -7.92 0.43
N ILE A 81 8.89 -6.81 1.15
CA ILE A 81 8.60 -5.48 0.64
C ILE A 81 9.85 -4.62 0.82
N LYS A 82 10.22 -3.89 -0.23
CA LYS A 82 11.31 -2.91 -0.19
C LYS A 82 10.87 -1.63 -0.88
N THR A 83 11.02 -0.52 -0.20
CA THR A 83 10.77 0.81 -0.77
C THR A 83 12.02 1.66 -0.57
N GLN A 84 12.49 2.28 -1.63
CA GLN A 84 13.62 3.19 -1.60
C GLN A 84 13.25 4.45 -2.35
N VAL A 85 13.37 5.61 -1.69
CA VAL A 85 13.11 6.92 -2.27
C VAL A 85 14.26 7.86 -1.95
N ALA A 86 14.72 8.60 -2.94
CA ALA A 86 15.70 9.67 -2.76
C ALA A 86 15.27 10.88 -3.60
N VAL A 87 14.96 11.98 -2.93
CA VAL A 87 14.64 13.25 -3.59
C VAL A 87 15.86 14.14 -3.58
N SER A 88 16.30 14.59 -4.76
CA SER A 88 17.44 15.49 -4.90
C SER A 88 17.03 16.80 -5.55
N ILE A 89 17.61 17.90 -5.07
CA ILE A 89 17.49 19.24 -5.66
C ILE A 89 18.91 19.73 -5.96
N ALA A 90 19.19 20.11 -7.21
CA ALA A 90 20.51 20.55 -7.66
C ALA A 90 21.65 19.60 -7.21
N PHE A 91 21.44 18.28 -7.42
CA PHE A 91 22.37 17.19 -7.10
C PHE A 91 22.59 16.94 -5.59
N ILE A 92 21.86 17.61 -4.71
CA ILE A 92 21.90 17.40 -3.26
C ILE A 92 20.66 16.58 -2.85
N THR A 93 20.86 15.43 -2.22
CA THR A 93 19.76 14.64 -1.66
C THR A 93 19.19 15.39 -0.45
N VAL A 94 17.94 15.81 -0.55
CA VAL A 94 17.22 16.57 0.48
C VAL A 94 16.24 15.72 1.29
N TYR A 95 15.92 14.52 0.80
CA TYR A 95 15.07 13.56 1.48
C TYR A 95 15.43 12.14 1.06
N ARG A 96 15.47 11.23 2.02
CA ARG A 96 15.65 9.79 1.82
C ARG A 96 14.63 9.01 2.63
N PHE A 97 14.03 8.01 2.00
CA PHE A 97 13.16 7.06 2.67
C PHE A 97 13.56 5.65 2.26
N GLU A 98 13.78 4.80 3.23
CA GLU A 98 14.09 3.39 3.05
C GLU A 98 13.18 2.58 3.96
N HIS A 99 12.42 1.65 3.39
CA HIS A 99 11.54 0.77 4.14
C HIS A 99 11.76 -0.66 3.67
N ALA A 100 11.91 -1.59 4.60
CA ALA A 100 11.97 -3.01 4.34
C ALA A 100 11.03 -3.73 5.30
N ALA A 101 10.13 -4.56 4.75
CA ALA A 101 9.22 -5.36 5.55
C ALA A 101 9.23 -6.82 5.09
N ARG A 102 8.91 -7.72 6.02
CA ARG A 102 8.63 -9.13 5.76
C ARG A 102 7.35 -9.51 6.46
N GLU A 103 6.45 -10.11 5.72
CA GLU A 103 5.17 -10.63 6.21
C GLU A 103 5.12 -12.12 6.01
N HIS A 104 4.57 -12.82 6.99
CA HIS A 104 4.29 -14.25 6.92
C HIS A 104 2.81 -14.49 7.16
N TRP A 105 2.16 -15.20 6.26
CA TRP A 105 0.72 -15.41 6.24
C TRP A 105 0.38 -16.89 6.22
N SER A 106 -0.78 -17.25 6.82
CA SER A 106 -1.43 -18.55 6.65
C SER A 106 -2.84 -18.31 6.11
N GLY A 107 -3.06 -18.67 4.84
CA GLY A 107 -4.27 -18.27 4.13
C GLY A 107 -4.43 -16.74 4.13
N THR A 108 -5.53 -16.27 4.73
CA THR A 108 -5.84 -14.85 4.85
C THR A 108 -5.39 -14.22 6.18
N SER A 109 -4.78 -15.00 7.07
CA SER A 109 -4.38 -14.57 8.41
C SER A 109 -2.91 -14.17 8.44
N LEU A 110 -2.62 -12.96 8.93
CA LEU A 110 -1.26 -12.52 9.21
C LEU A 110 -0.73 -13.29 10.42
N LEU A 111 0.39 -14.00 10.26
CA LEU A 111 1.08 -14.69 11.36
C LEU A 111 2.16 -13.80 11.97
N SER A 112 2.91 -13.08 11.13
CA SER A 112 3.91 -12.13 11.60
C SER A 112 4.22 -11.07 10.56
N LEU A 113 4.64 -9.90 11.04
CA LEU A 113 5.20 -8.80 10.26
C LEU A 113 6.43 -8.27 10.99
N LYS A 114 7.51 -8.04 10.27
CA LYS A 114 8.67 -7.28 10.76
C LYS A 114 9.03 -6.21 9.76
N SER A 115 9.22 -4.97 10.21
CA SER A 115 9.68 -3.90 9.34
C SER A 115 10.78 -3.07 9.99
N ARG A 116 11.57 -2.43 9.13
CA ARG A 116 12.55 -1.40 9.46
C ARG A 116 12.41 -0.26 8.48
N THR A 117 12.34 0.93 9.00
CA THR A 117 12.21 2.15 8.20
C THR A 117 13.27 3.14 8.61
N ASN A 118 13.89 3.79 7.64
CA ASN A 118 14.66 5.01 7.82
C ASN A 118 13.94 6.12 7.06
N ASP A 119 13.27 6.99 7.80
CA ASP A 119 12.58 8.16 7.26
C ASP A 119 13.45 9.40 7.51
N ASN A 120 14.27 9.72 6.52
CA ASN A 120 15.16 10.88 6.53
C ASN A 120 16.02 10.99 7.82
N GLY A 121 16.53 9.84 8.29
CA GLY A 121 17.34 9.74 9.51
C GLY A 121 16.56 9.34 10.75
N THR A 122 15.25 9.37 10.74
CA THR A 122 14.42 8.80 11.81
C THR A 122 14.23 7.30 11.56
N HIS A 123 14.64 6.49 12.52
CA HIS A 123 14.55 5.03 12.42
C HIS A 123 13.34 4.50 13.16
N HIS A 124 12.63 3.56 12.52
CA HIS A 124 11.50 2.83 13.10
C HIS A 124 11.73 1.34 12.96
N GLU A 125 11.40 0.60 14.00
CA GLU A 125 11.37 -0.86 14.00
C GLU A 125 10.01 -1.34 14.48
N LEU A 126 9.41 -2.22 13.71
CA LEU A 126 8.13 -2.83 14.01
C LEU A 126 8.25 -4.36 14.00
N SER A 127 7.65 -5.00 14.99
CA SER A 127 7.42 -6.43 15.02
C SER A 127 5.97 -6.72 15.40
N VAL A 128 5.29 -7.55 14.62
CA VAL A 128 3.93 -8.00 14.87
C VAL A 128 3.92 -9.52 14.88
N ALA A 129 3.21 -10.11 15.83
CA ALA A 129 3.00 -11.55 15.90
C ALA A 129 1.56 -11.88 16.24
N SER A 130 0.98 -12.88 15.58
CA SER A 130 -0.35 -13.39 15.92
C SER A 130 -0.31 -14.12 17.26
N ALA A 131 -1.22 -13.75 18.17
CA ALA A 131 -1.40 -14.38 19.48
C ALA A 131 -2.81 -15.00 19.62
N GLY A 132 -3.36 -15.47 18.52
CA GLY A 132 -4.67 -16.12 18.45
C GLY A 132 -5.78 -15.12 18.15
N ASP A 133 -6.34 -14.49 19.18
CA ASP A 133 -7.46 -13.55 19.07
C ASP A 133 -7.01 -12.08 18.85
N HIS A 134 -5.71 -11.80 18.94
CA HIS A 134 -5.12 -10.48 18.74
C HIS A 134 -3.74 -10.57 18.08
N LEU A 135 -3.19 -9.44 17.71
CA LEU A 135 -1.81 -9.24 17.28
C LEU A 135 -1.03 -8.58 18.41
N ASP A 136 0.10 -9.18 18.81
CA ASP A 136 1.10 -8.50 19.63
C ASP A 136 1.90 -7.56 18.75
N VAL A 137 2.01 -6.30 19.15
CA VAL A 137 2.69 -5.25 18.38
C VAL A 137 3.80 -4.66 19.24
N GLY A 138 5.05 -4.77 18.77
CA GLY A 138 6.22 -4.10 19.32
C GLY A 138 6.73 -3.05 18.33
N ALA A 139 6.77 -1.78 18.72
CA ALA A 139 7.22 -0.69 17.89
C ALA A 139 8.11 0.26 18.68
N ASP A 140 9.30 0.56 18.16
CA ASP A 140 10.25 1.54 18.73
C ASP A 140 10.46 1.38 20.27
N GLY A 141 10.49 0.11 20.73
CA GLY A 141 10.64 -0.23 22.16
C GLY A 141 9.34 -0.24 22.98
N GLY A 142 8.22 0.23 22.42
CA GLY A 142 6.88 0.13 23.02
C GLY A 142 6.20 -1.20 22.68
N LYS A 143 5.17 -1.57 23.47
CA LYS A 143 4.33 -2.75 23.23
C LYS A 143 2.86 -2.36 23.28
N SER A 144 2.08 -2.93 22.36
CA SER A 144 0.63 -2.78 22.29
C SER A 144 0.01 -4.02 21.67
N THR A 145 -1.31 -4.03 21.56
CA THR A 145 -2.06 -5.08 20.86
C THR A 145 -2.95 -4.47 19.78
N ALA A 146 -3.26 -5.26 18.75
CA ALA A 146 -4.19 -4.90 17.69
C ALA A 146 -5.16 -6.06 17.41
N PRO A 147 -6.34 -5.81 16.82
CA PRO A 147 -7.27 -6.87 16.43
C PRO A 147 -6.62 -7.88 15.47
N ALA A 148 -6.88 -9.17 15.68
CA ALA A 148 -6.29 -10.26 14.87
C ALA A 148 -6.58 -10.13 13.36
N HIS A 149 -7.70 -9.50 12.98
CA HIS A 149 -8.12 -9.33 11.58
C HIS A 149 -7.55 -8.07 10.91
N LEU A 150 -6.75 -7.27 11.64
CA LEU A 150 -6.21 -6.02 11.10
C LEU A 150 -5.13 -6.31 10.07
N LEU A 151 -5.32 -5.81 8.85
CA LEU A 151 -4.36 -5.99 7.76
C LEU A 151 -3.28 -4.89 7.78
N PRO A 152 -2.02 -5.23 7.43
CA PRO A 152 -0.97 -4.23 7.22
C PRO A 152 -1.29 -3.30 6.04
N ALA A 153 -0.88 -2.04 6.16
CA ALA A 153 -0.98 -1.04 5.09
C ALA A 153 0.13 -1.20 4.02
N SER A 154 0.49 -2.43 3.70
CA SER A 154 1.45 -2.77 2.66
C SER A 154 0.86 -2.75 1.25
N LEU A 155 -0.48 -2.72 1.15
CA LEU A 155 -1.31 -2.46 -0.04
C LEU A 155 -1.26 -3.49 -1.18
N TRP A 156 -0.37 -4.47 -1.15
CA TRP A 156 -0.30 -5.52 -2.17
C TRP A 156 -1.50 -6.48 -2.14
N ASN A 157 -2.18 -6.59 -1.00
CA ASN A 157 -3.32 -7.48 -0.78
C ASN A 157 -4.63 -6.77 -1.14
N ALA A 158 -5.35 -7.26 -2.13
CA ALA A 158 -6.61 -6.68 -2.59
C ALA A 158 -7.68 -6.60 -1.48
N SER A 159 -7.61 -7.47 -0.45
CA SER A 159 -8.50 -7.37 0.72
C SER A 159 -8.40 -6.05 1.49
N THR A 160 -7.35 -5.26 1.26
CA THR A 160 -7.17 -3.92 1.83
C THR A 160 -8.34 -2.99 1.50
N VAL A 161 -8.93 -3.10 0.30
CA VAL A 161 -10.03 -2.22 -0.13
C VAL A 161 -11.35 -2.49 0.60
N ALA A 162 -11.45 -3.59 1.32
CA ALA A 162 -12.61 -3.94 2.14
C ALA A 162 -12.48 -3.49 3.61
N GLN A 163 -11.36 -2.88 3.99
CA GLN A 163 -11.07 -2.54 5.38
C GLN A 163 -11.54 -1.14 5.73
N SER A 164 -11.94 -0.95 6.99
CA SER A 164 -12.19 0.36 7.61
C SER A 164 -11.03 0.82 8.51
N SER A 165 -10.06 -0.07 8.73
CA SER A 165 -8.85 0.19 9.50
C SER A 165 -7.71 -0.67 8.98
N LEU A 166 -6.49 -0.13 9.02
CA LEU A 166 -5.25 -0.81 8.64
C LEU A 166 -4.20 -0.63 9.74
N LEU A 167 -3.27 -1.57 9.83
CA LEU A 167 -2.09 -1.48 10.67
C LEU A 167 -1.00 -0.69 9.93
N ASN A 168 -0.52 0.40 10.50
CA ASN A 168 0.62 1.14 9.96
C ASN A 168 1.87 0.25 10.02
N THR A 169 2.55 0.08 8.89
CA THR A 169 3.75 -0.77 8.80
C THR A 169 5.03 -0.09 9.26
N LEU A 170 4.98 1.18 9.70
CA LEU A 170 6.11 1.90 10.26
C LEU A 170 6.17 1.77 11.78
N ASP A 171 5.06 2.07 12.44
CA ASP A 171 4.97 2.23 13.90
C ASP A 171 3.89 1.37 14.58
N GLY A 172 3.15 0.57 13.81
CA GLY A 172 2.17 -0.39 14.31
C GLY A 172 0.85 0.21 14.83
N HIS A 173 0.62 1.52 14.70
CA HIS A 173 -0.66 2.06 15.13
C HIS A 173 -1.79 1.70 14.16
N GLN A 174 -3.02 1.62 14.69
CA GLN A 174 -4.21 1.39 13.87
C GLN A 174 -4.64 2.70 13.19
N MET A 175 -4.69 2.69 11.86
CA MET A 175 -5.17 3.80 11.04
C MET A 175 -6.62 3.53 10.63
N ARG A 176 -7.52 4.46 10.90
CA ARG A 176 -8.88 4.44 10.31
C ARG A 176 -8.81 4.91 8.87
N VAL A 177 -9.44 4.16 7.98
CA VAL A 177 -9.49 4.45 6.54
C VAL A 177 -10.93 4.40 6.03
N ALA A 178 -11.20 5.16 4.99
CA ALA A 178 -12.41 5.06 4.20
C ALA A 178 -12.03 4.74 2.77
N VAL A 179 -12.61 3.68 2.22
CA VAL A 179 -12.37 3.24 0.85
C VAL A 179 -13.59 3.57 0.00
N SER A 180 -13.39 4.22 -1.13
CA SER A 180 -14.41 4.44 -2.14
C SER A 180 -14.04 3.74 -3.45
N ASP A 181 -14.99 2.98 -3.96
CA ASP A 181 -14.92 2.34 -5.25
C ASP A 181 -15.13 3.40 -6.35
N GLN A 182 -14.17 3.52 -7.27
CA GLN A 182 -14.19 4.46 -8.39
C GLN A 182 -14.62 3.78 -9.72
N GLY A 183 -14.77 2.44 -9.69
CA GLY A 183 -15.18 1.65 -10.84
C GLY A 183 -14.03 1.17 -11.72
N GLU A 184 -14.37 0.72 -12.93
CA GLU A 184 -13.41 0.22 -13.93
C GLU A 184 -12.61 1.38 -14.54
N ASP A 185 -11.32 1.16 -14.69
CA ASP A 185 -10.36 2.09 -15.29
C ASP A 185 -9.37 1.35 -16.20
N THR A 186 -8.54 2.10 -16.90
CA THR A 186 -7.49 1.54 -17.75
C THR A 186 -6.16 2.20 -17.44
N VAL A 187 -5.24 1.42 -16.90
CA VAL A 187 -3.87 1.84 -16.60
C VAL A 187 -2.87 1.29 -17.60
N LYS A 188 -1.70 1.88 -17.70
CA LYS A 188 -0.60 1.33 -18.49
C LYS A 188 0.30 0.49 -17.59
N VAL A 189 0.46 -0.79 -17.92
CA VAL A 189 1.37 -1.72 -17.27
C VAL A 189 2.35 -2.22 -18.32
N HIS A 190 3.63 -2.01 -18.15
CA HIS A 190 4.67 -2.37 -19.14
C HIS A 190 4.37 -1.87 -20.56
N GLY A 191 3.80 -0.66 -20.67
CA GLY A 191 3.43 -0.06 -21.96
C GLY A 191 2.11 -0.56 -22.55
N ALA A 192 1.51 -1.63 -22.03
CA ALA A 192 0.22 -2.16 -22.47
C ALA A 192 -0.93 -1.55 -21.66
N ARG A 193 -2.08 -1.36 -22.31
CA ARG A 193 -3.32 -0.95 -21.63
C ARG A 193 -3.90 -2.14 -20.88
N THR A 194 -4.05 -2.01 -19.57
CA THR A 194 -4.57 -3.03 -18.66
C THR A 194 -5.85 -2.52 -18.01
N ALA A 195 -6.93 -3.29 -18.11
CA ALA A 195 -8.16 -2.99 -17.38
C ALA A 195 -7.95 -3.30 -15.90
N ALA A 196 -8.33 -2.37 -15.04
CA ALA A 196 -8.19 -2.48 -13.61
C ALA A 196 -9.37 -1.83 -12.89
N HIS A 197 -9.64 -2.27 -11.67
CA HIS A 197 -10.63 -1.65 -10.80
C HIS A 197 -9.95 -0.63 -9.91
N HIS A 198 -10.45 0.60 -9.91
CA HIS A 198 -9.87 1.74 -9.21
C HIS A 198 -10.52 1.95 -7.86
N TYR A 199 -9.72 2.11 -6.82
CA TYR A 199 -10.14 2.43 -5.46
C TYR A 199 -9.39 3.63 -4.91
N LYS A 200 -10.10 4.45 -4.13
CA LYS A 200 -9.51 5.58 -3.41
C LYS A 200 -9.62 5.35 -1.91
N ILE A 201 -8.48 5.38 -1.23
CA ILE A 201 -8.37 5.31 0.23
C ILE A 201 -8.16 6.73 0.77
N SER A 202 -8.85 7.06 1.84
CA SER A 202 -8.73 8.33 2.57
C SER A 202 -8.75 8.11 4.08
N GLY A 203 -8.48 9.15 4.86
CA GLY A 203 -8.37 9.08 6.32
C GLY A 203 -6.93 8.98 6.79
N GLY A 204 -6.60 8.02 7.63
CA GLY A 204 -5.23 7.81 8.14
C GLY A 204 -4.21 7.42 7.07
N LEU A 205 -4.67 7.00 5.90
CA LEU A 205 -3.88 6.73 4.71
C LEU A 205 -4.60 7.33 3.50
N ALA A 206 -3.88 8.09 2.67
CA ALA A 206 -4.40 8.64 1.42
C ALA A 206 -3.67 7.98 0.24
N ARG A 207 -4.38 7.14 -0.53
CA ARG A 207 -3.84 6.40 -1.69
C ARG A 207 -4.93 6.12 -2.70
N GLU A 208 -4.51 5.95 -3.94
CA GLU A 208 -5.34 5.38 -5.00
C GLU A 208 -4.70 4.07 -5.45
N LEU A 209 -5.51 3.04 -5.65
CA LEU A 209 -5.07 1.68 -5.95
C LEU A 209 -5.83 1.16 -7.17
N TRP A 210 -5.13 0.47 -8.03
CA TRP A 210 -5.70 -0.22 -9.18
C TRP A 210 -5.35 -1.71 -9.08
N PHE A 211 -6.38 -2.54 -9.05
CA PHE A 211 -6.22 -4.00 -9.06
C PHE A 211 -6.75 -4.55 -10.39
N ASP A 212 -5.95 -5.37 -11.04
CA ASP A 212 -6.39 -6.06 -12.24
C ASP A 212 -7.41 -7.19 -11.94
N ARG A 213 -7.84 -7.91 -12.97
CA ARG A 213 -8.81 -9.01 -12.85
C ARG A 213 -8.30 -10.19 -12.03
N THR A 214 -7.00 -10.29 -11.81
CA THR A 214 -6.36 -11.32 -10.98
C THR A 214 -6.12 -10.82 -9.55
N GLU A 215 -6.64 -9.62 -9.22
CA GLU A 215 -6.45 -8.96 -7.93
C GLU A 215 -4.99 -8.63 -7.63
N THR A 216 -4.20 -8.50 -8.66
CA THR A 216 -2.83 -8.00 -8.57
C THR A 216 -2.85 -6.48 -8.64
N LEU A 217 -2.15 -5.83 -7.73
CA LEU A 217 -1.92 -4.39 -7.76
C LEU A 217 -1.13 -4.05 -9.03
N VAL A 218 -1.56 -3.05 -9.79
CA VAL A 218 -0.98 -2.65 -11.10
C VAL A 218 -0.69 -1.16 -11.18
#